data_d9188e48669fca4007f3d0861179055e
#
_entry.id   d9188e48669fca4007f3d0861179055e
#
_cell.length_a   1.000
_cell.length_b   1.000
_cell.length_c   1.000
_cell.angle_alpha   90.00
_cell.angle_beta   90.00
_cell.angle_gamma   90.00
#
_symmetry.space_group_name_H-M   'P 1'
#
loop_
_entity.id
_entity.type
_entity.pdbx_description
1 polymer ?
#
loop_
_entity_poly.entity_id
_entity_poly.type
_entity_poly.pdbx_seq_one_letter_code
_entity_poly.pdbx_strand_id
1 'polypeptide(L)'
;MITLLILIPLLGSLIILPMSDTLESHSQMKKIALTTSLINFFISLSIWYHFDSSTSQYQFVSEFNQLNFCHLNFGIDGISLYFVLLTTFVTPIALLSNYTNITKSLKFFLISFLVLETLQICAFVSLDLLLFYIFFESVLPILFIVIVIFGHGNDRFRSAFLFFLYTLAGSLPMLLCILLIYSYIGSTDFQLISLYEISLDSQKILWLSLPFSKVCIDQQNLNYNFRLLVFILNKNKQK
;
A
#
# COMPACT_ATOMS: atom_id res chain seq x y z
N MET A 1 15.83 -3.60 -8.10
CA MET A 1 15.57 -2.26 -7.52
C MET A 1 14.32 -2.24 -6.65
N ILE A 2 13.18 -2.76 -7.10
CA ILE A 2 11.94 -2.82 -6.29
C ILE A 2 12.14 -3.56 -4.97
N THR A 3 12.82 -4.69 -4.99
CA THR A 3 13.11 -5.48 -3.78
C THR A 3 13.87 -4.69 -2.73
N LEU A 4 14.82 -3.85 -3.13
CA LEU A 4 15.55 -2.96 -2.21
C LEU A 4 14.63 -1.91 -1.59
N LEU A 5 13.73 -1.35 -2.37
CA LEU A 5 12.77 -0.34 -1.93
C LEU A 5 11.79 -0.89 -0.87
N ILE A 6 11.44 -2.18 -0.95
CA ILE A 6 10.62 -2.88 0.05
C ILE A 6 11.46 -3.28 1.28
N LEU A 7 12.68 -3.77 1.06
CA LEU A 7 13.51 -4.32 2.13
C LEU A 7 14.09 -3.25 3.07
N ILE A 8 14.44 -2.07 2.57
CA ILE A 8 15.14 -1.05 3.37
C ILE A 8 14.32 -0.59 4.57
N PRO A 9 13.05 -0.15 4.45
CA PRO A 9 12.29 0.25 5.63
C PRO A 9 11.95 -0.94 6.53
N LEU A 10 11.80 -2.16 5.99
CA LEU A 10 11.70 -3.37 6.81
C LEU A 10 12.95 -3.62 7.64
N LEU A 11 14.13 -3.54 7.04
CA LEU A 11 15.40 -3.66 7.77
C LEU A 11 15.54 -2.56 8.82
N GLY A 12 15.13 -1.32 8.50
CA GLY A 12 15.07 -0.24 9.48
C GLY A 12 14.21 -0.58 10.70
N SER A 13 13.01 -1.12 10.47
CA SER A 13 12.12 -1.56 11.54
C SER A 13 12.69 -2.71 12.37
N LEU A 14 13.34 -3.68 11.73
CA LEU A 14 14.01 -4.82 12.38
C LEU A 14 15.20 -4.39 13.23
N ILE A 15 15.99 -3.39 12.80
CA ILE A 15 17.11 -2.84 13.58
C ILE A 15 16.61 -2.13 14.84
N ILE A 16 15.48 -1.42 14.76
CA ILE A 16 14.90 -0.72 15.90
C ILE A 16 14.28 -1.72 16.92
N LEU A 17 13.82 -2.88 16.48
CA LEU A 17 13.08 -3.83 17.28
C LEU A 17 13.84 -4.34 18.53
N PRO A 18 15.15 -4.71 18.50
CA PRO A 18 15.91 -5.15 19.67
C PRO A 18 16.32 -4.00 20.61
N MET A 19 16.21 -2.71 20.18
CA MET A 19 16.65 -1.58 21.00
C MET A 19 15.72 -1.38 22.20
N SER A 20 16.28 -1.08 23.36
CA SER A 20 15.51 -0.75 24.57
C SER A 20 14.86 0.63 24.46
N ASP A 21 13.64 0.79 24.95
CA ASP A 21 12.91 2.07 24.92
C ASP A 21 13.37 2.99 26.09
N THR A 22 14.66 3.37 26.10
CA THR A 22 15.27 4.28 27.07
C THR A 22 15.49 5.66 26.44
N LEU A 23 15.55 6.73 27.26
CA LEU A 23 15.73 8.09 26.78
C LEU A 23 17.04 8.26 25.97
N GLU A 24 18.08 7.53 26.31
CA GLU A 24 19.35 7.58 25.59
C GLU A 24 19.26 6.96 24.19
N SER A 25 18.54 5.84 24.08
CA SER A 25 18.35 5.15 22.79
C SER A 25 17.35 5.86 21.85
N HIS A 26 16.47 6.72 22.39
CA HIS A 26 15.50 7.47 21.59
C HIS A 26 16.15 8.30 20.47
N SER A 27 17.28 8.94 20.75
CA SER A 27 18.03 9.71 19.74
C SER A 27 18.56 8.83 18.62
N GLN A 28 19.05 7.63 18.97
CA GLN A 28 19.57 6.68 18.00
C GLN A 28 18.44 6.09 17.13
N MET A 29 17.33 5.66 17.74
CA MET A 29 16.17 5.13 17.02
C MET A 29 15.60 6.14 16.02
N LYS A 30 15.46 7.42 16.42
CA LYS A 30 15.00 8.49 15.54
C LYS A 30 15.94 8.69 14.34
N LYS A 31 17.26 8.67 14.58
CA LYS A 31 18.26 8.79 13.50
C LYS A 31 18.17 7.59 12.54
N ILE A 32 18.06 6.37 13.05
CA ILE A 32 17.93 5.16 12.21
C ILE A 32 16.66 5.25 11.37
N ALA A 33 15.51 5.57 11.95
CA ALA A 33 14.25 5.68 11.21
C ALA A 33 14.32 6.77 10.12
N LEU A 34 14.91 7.93 10.42
CA LEU A 34 15.07 9.00 9.44
C LEU A 34 16.06 8.62 8.33
N THR A 35 17.19 8.01 8.68
CA THR A 35 18.17 7.60 7.66
C THR A 35 17.60 6.52 6.74
N THR A 36 16.88 5.54 7.26
CA THR A 36 16.24 4.49 6.44
C THR A 36 15.18 5.06 5.51
N SER A 37 14.30 5.97 5.99
CA SER A 37 13.29 6.59 5.14
C SER A 37 13.88 7.53 4.09
N LEU A 38 14.96 8.26 4.40
CA LEU A 38 15.68 9.09 3.42
C LEU A 38 16.39 8.25 2.36
N ILE A 39 17.05 7.16 2.75
CA ILE A 39 17.68 6.24 1.80
C ILE A 39 16.61 5.68 0.85
N ASN A 40 15.45 5.29 1.38
CA ASN A 40 14.35 4.76 0.59
C ASN A 40 13.82 5.81 -0.42
N PHE A 41 13.73 7.07 -0.01
CA PHE A 41 13.37 8.18 -0.90
C PHE A 41 14.39 8.36 -2.03
N PHE A 42 15.69 8.32 -1.74
CA PHE A 42 16.71 8.42 -2.80
C PHE A 42 16.68 7.25 -3.78
N ILE A 43 16.34 6.04 -3.31
CA ILE A 43 16.15 4.88 -4.18
C ILE A 43 14.93 5.07 -5.08
N SER A 44 13.81 5.57 -4.55
CA SER A 44 12.63 5.87 -5.37
C SER A 44 12.91 6.93 -6.44
N LEU A 45 13.71 7.96 -6.14
CA LEU A 45 14.19 8.92 -7.13
C LEU A 45 15.09 8.27 -8.21
N SER A 46 15.94 7.33 -7.81
CA SER A 46 16.75 6.59 -8.78
C SER A 46 15.89 5.74 -9.72
N ILE A 47 14.81 5.11 -9.22
CA ILE A 47 13.86 4.38 -10.06
C ILE A 47 13.17 5.35 -11.03
N TRP A 48 12.74 6.52 -10.56
CA TRP A 48 12.14 7.54 -11.41
C TRP A 48 13.08 8.01 -12.54
N TYR A 49 14.35 8.17 -12.24
CA TYR A 49 15.35 8.58 -13.25
C TYR A 49 15.55 7.51 -14.35
N HIS A 50 15.49 6.23 -14.00
CA HIS A 50 15.68 5.12 -14.95
C HIS A 50 14.37 4.65 -15.61
N PHE A 51 13.24 5.27 -15.27
CA PHE A 51 11.93 4.89 -15.81
C PHE A 51 11.78 5.41 -17.23
N ASP A 52 11.47 4.51 -18.19
CA ASP A 52 11.19 4.86 -19.58
C ASP A 52 9.70 5.14 -19.77
N SER A 53 9.36 6.41 -20.01
CA SER A 53 7.98 6.86 -20.26
C SER A 53 7.44 6.52 -21.66
N SER A 54 8.26 6.02 -22.57
CA SER A 54 7.85 5.69 -23.94
C SER A 54 7.10 4.37 -24.04
N THR A 55 7.27 3.48 -23.08
CA THR A 55 6.67 2.13 -23.08
C THR A 55 5.45 2.07 -22.15
N SER A 56 4.39 1.36 -22.59
CA SER A 56 3.20 1.10 -21.79
C SER A 56 3.31 -0.16 -20.93
N GLN A 57 4.46 -0.83 -20.95
CA GLN A 57 4.69 -2.08 -20.22
C GLN A 57 5.15 -1.80 -18.79
N TYR A 58 4.91 -2.79 -17.89
CA TYR A 58 5.46 -2.76 -16.54
C TYR A 58 6.98 -2.86 -16.58
N GLN A 59 7.64 -2.02 -15.78
CA GLN A 59 9.10 -1.97 -15.71
C GLN A 59 9.59 -2.44 -14.34
N PHE A 60 10.87 -2.81 -14.28
CA PHE A 60 11.53 -3.35 -13.07
C PHE A 60 10.83 -4.58 -12.49
N VAL A 61 10.15 -5.38 -13.32
CA VAL A 61 9.40 -6.55 -12.87
C VAL A 61 10.30 -7.51 -12.10
N SER A 62 9.82 -7.94 -10.93
CA SER A 62 10.44 -8.98 -10.12
C SER A 62 9.39 -10.04 -9.82
N GLU A 63 9.64 -11.24 -10.31
CA GLU A 63 8.77 -12.40 -10.12
C GLU A 63 9.37 -13.30 -9.05
N PHE A 64 8.62 -13.51 -7.98
CA PHE A 64 8.94 -14.48 -6.95
C PHE A 64 7.96 -15.64 -7.07
N ASN A 65 8.43 -16.77 -7.58
CA ASN A 65 7.60 -17.92 -7.87
C ASN A 65 6.96 -18.55 -6.63
N GLN A 66 5.64 -18.79 -6.74
CA GLN A 66 4.91 -19.95 -6.24
C GLN A 66 4.34 -19.91 -4.82
N LEU A 67 3.26 -19.18 -4.72
CA LEU A 67 2.15 -19.64 -3.90
C LEU A 67 1.06 -20.08 -4.88
N ASN A 68 0.52 -21.30 -4.76
CA ASN A 68 -0.42 -21.89 -5.73
C ASN A 68 -1.70 -21.07 -6.05
N PHE A 69 -2.02 -20.07 -5.23
CA PHE A 69 -3.23 -19.24 -5.35
C PHE A 69 -2.93 -17.73 -5.56
N CYS A 70 -1.67 -17.31 -5.45
CA CYS A 70 -1.28 -15.90 -5.56
C CYS A 70 0.16 -15.84 -6.07
N HIS A 71 0.40 -14.98 -7.05
CA HIS A 71 1.73 -14.76 -7.62
C HIS A 71 2.37 -13.51 -6.98
N LEU A 72 3.51 -13.69 -6.32
CA LEU A 72 4.28 -12.57 -5.76
C LEU A 72 5.01 -11.82 -6.87
N ASN A 73 4.26 -11.17 -7.75
CA ASN A 73 4.78 -10.40 -8.84
C ASN A 73 4.71 -8.91 -8.51
N PHE A 74 5.85 -8.25 -8.61
CA PHE A 74 5.98 -6.81 -8.39
C PHE A 74 6.46 -6.12 -9.66
N GLY A 75 5.89 -4.97 -9.99
CA GLY A 75 6.28 -4.16 -11.13
C GLY A 75 5.78 -2.73 -10.98
N ILE A 76 6.39 -1.83 -11.73
CA ILE A 76 6.07 -0.40 -11.69
C ILE A 76 5.52 0.03 -13.05
N ASP A 77 4.40 0.73 -13.03
CA ASP A 77 3.88 1.49 -14.16
C ASP A 77 4.01 3.00 -13.91
N GLY A 78 3.70 3.82 -14.92
CA GLY A 78 3.84 5.27 -14.81
C GLY A 78 3.04 5.89 -13.66
N ILE A 79 1.88 5.32 -13.31
CA ILE A 79 1.04 5.84 -12.21
C ILE A 79 1.59 5.38 -10.86
N SER A 80 1.93 4.10 -10.71
CA SER A 80 2.46 3.57 -9.45
C SER A 80 3.77 4.22 -9.04
N LEU A 81 4.59 4.60 -10.01
CA LEU A 81 5.84 5.31 -9.77
C LEU A 81 5.64 6.59 -8.95
N TYR A 82 4.66 7.43 -9.34
CA TYR A 82 4.38 8.68 -8.62
C TYR A 82 3.81 8.42 -7.22
N PHE A 83 3.03 7.35 -7.03
CA PHE A 83 2.54 6.99 -5.69
C PHE A 83 3.67 6.48 -4.80
N VAL A 84 4.58 5.70 -5.34
CA VAL A 84 5.78 5.28 -4.62
C VAL A 84 6.64 6.48 -4.24
N LEU A 85 6.86 7.43 -5.15
CA LEU A 85 7.57 8.68 -4.84
C LEU A 85 6.87 9.48 -3.74
N LEU A 86 5.55 9.60 -3.81
CA LEU A 86 4.77 10.34 -2.82
C LEU A 86 4.88 9.69 -1.43
N THR A 87 4.73 8.37 -1.33
CA THR A 87 4.84 7.67 -0.04
C THR A 87 6.23 7.81 0.56
N THR A 88 7.28 7.57 -0.23
CA THR A 88 8.67 7.71 0.25
C THR A 88 9.06 9.14 0.58
N PHE A 89 8.41 10.15 -0.01
CA PHE A 89 8.59 11.56 0.33
C PHE A 89 7.87 11.97 1.63
N VAL A 90 6.64 11.49 1.81
CA VAL A 90 5.81 11.88 2.97
C VAL A 90 6.31 11.24 4.26
N THR A 91 6.85 10.02 4.24
CA THR A 91 7.29 9.31 5.45
C THR A 91 8.40 10.02 6.21
N PRO A 92 9.51 10.51 5.62
CA PRO A 92 10.51 11.27 6.37
C PRO A 92 9.96 12.60 6.92
N ILE A 93 9.04 13.26 6.22
CA ILE A 93 8.38 14.47 6.71
C ILE A 93 7.53 14.16 7.94
N ALA A 94 6.75 13.08 7.92
CA ALA A 94 5.93 12.66 9.04
C ALA A 94 6.78 12.30 10.27
N LEU A 95 7.92 11.63 10.08
CA LEU A 95 8.88 11.32 11.14
C LEU A 95 9.51 12.59 11.72
N LEU A 96 9.89 13.54 10.88
CA LEU A 96 10.46 14.83 11.30
C LEU A 96 9.44 15.69 12.05
N SER A 97 8.20 15.77 11.58
CA SER A 97 7.14 16.54 12.24
C SER A 97 6.87 16.09 13.67
N ASN A 98 7.01 14.79 13.92
CA ASN A 98 6.78 14.21 15.24
C ASN A 98 8.06 14.01 16.07
N TYR A 99 9.20 14.56 15.62
CA TYR A 99 10.51 14.32 16.22
C TYR A 99 10.60 14.73 17.71
N THR A 100 9.95 15.83 18.11
CA THR A 100 9.95 16.35 19.48
C THR A 100 8.70 15.99 20.27
N ASN A 101 7.58 15.74 19.60
CA ASN A 101 6.26 15.63 20.23
C ASN A 101 6.04 14.28 20.91
N ILE A 102 6.62 13.21 20.36
CA ILE A 102 6.40 11.84 20.86
C ILE A 102 7.57 11.44 21.76
N THR A 103 7.27 11.30 23.06
CA THR A 103 8.21 10.83 24.09
C THR A 103 7.81 9.46 24.66
N LYS A 104 6.50 9.14 24.64
CA LYS A 104 5.99 7.86 25.14
C LYS A 104 5.84 6.88 23.98
N SER A 105 6.30 5.62 24.18
CA SER A 105 6.20 4.54 23.19
C SER A 105 6.79 4.92 21.82
N LEU A 106 7.89 5.68 21.83
CA LEU A 106 8.54 6.16 20.61
C LEU A 106 8.95 5.02 19.67
N LYS A 107 9.48 3.94 20.23
CA LYS A 107 9.88 2.74 19.49
C LYS A 107 8.73 2.20 18.65
N PHE A 108 7.56 2.03 19.26
CA PHE A 108 6.37 1.53 18.58
C PHE A 108 5.93 2.46 17.45
N PHE A 109 5.97 3.77 17.66
CA PHE A 109 5.66 4.77 16.65
C PHE A 109 6.56 4.65 15.42
N LEU A 110 7.89 4.60 15.61
CA LEU A 110 8.86 4.53 14.53
C LEU A 110 8.71 3.23 13.72
N ILE A 111 8.57 2.09 14.41
CA ILE A 111 8.34 0.79 13.75
C ILE A 111 7.05 0.83 12.95
N SER A 112 5.94 1.33 13.52
CA SER A 112 4.65 1.40 12.82
C SER A 112 4.74 2.22 11.54
N PHE A 113 5.42 3.36 11.55
CA PHE A 113 5.57 4.20 10.35
C PHE A 113 6.42 3.54 9.27
N LEU A 114 7.52 2.89 9.63
CA LEU A 114 8.36 2.16 8.67
C LEU A 114 7.62 0.94 8.07
N VAL A 115 6.83 0.23 8.88
CA VAL A 115 6.02 -0.89 8.38
C VAL A 115 4.87 -0.37 7.51
N LEU A 116 4.23 0.75 7.85
CA LEU A 116 3.22 1.39 6.99
C LEU A 116 3.81 1.78 5.63
N GLU A 117 5.00 2.36 5.60
CA GLU A 117 5.71 2.68 4.35
C GLU A 117 5.91 1.44 3.49
N THR A 118 6.40 0.33 4.07
CA THR A 118 6.59 -0.91 3.31
C THR A 118 5.30 -1.48 2.74
N LEU A 119 4.23 -1.54 3.53
CA LEU A 119 2.94 -2.07 3.09
C LEU A 119 2.32 -1.23 1.99
N GLN A 120 2.42 0.10 2.09
CA GLN A 120 1.94 1.00 1.04
C GLN A 120 2.72 0.83 -0.26
N ILE A 121 4.05 0.73 -0.19
CA ILE A 121 4.89 0.47 -1.36
C ILE A 121 4.52 -0.88 -1.98
N CYS A 122 4.42 -1.96 -1.18
CA CYS A 122 4.02 -3.28 -1.67
C CYS A 122 2.66 -3.24 -2.37
N ALA A 123 1.69 -2.49 -1.81
CA ALA A 123 0.38 -2.34 -2.45
C ALA A 123 0.48 -1.64 -3.80
N PHE A 124 1.29 -0.56 -3.92
CA PHE A 124 1.43 0.18 -5.20
C PHE A 124 2.17 -0.59 -6.29
N VAL A 125 3.05 -1.49 -5.92
CA VAL A 125 3.95 -2.21 -6.83
C VAL A 125 3.41 -3.61 -7.16
N SER A 126 2.38 -4.12 -6.46
CA SER A 126 1.81 -5.44 -6.71
C SER A 126 1.16 -5.54 -8.11
N LEU A 127 1.47 -6.61 -8.85
CA LEU A 127 0.89 -6.93 -10.17
C LEU A 127 -0.27 -7.94 -10.07
N ASP A 128 -0.53 -8.45 -8.88
CA ASP A 128 -1.61 -9.39 -8.58
C ASP A 128 -2.71 -8.68 -7.77
N LEU A 129 -3.98 -8.86 -8.18
CA LEU A 129 -5.13 -8.20 -7.57
C LEU A 129 -5.37 -8.66 -6.13
N LEU A 130 -5.17 -9.96 -5.85
CA LEU A 130 -5.31 -10.51 -4.50
C LEU A 130 -4.19 -10.00 -3.59
N LEU A 131 -2.96 -9.97 -4.10
CA LEU A 131 -1.80 -9.48 -3.37
C LEU A 131 -1.95 -8.00 -3.02
N PHE A 132 -2.42 -7.21 -3.98
CA PHE A 132 -2.79 -5.81 -3.75
C PHE A 132 -3.78 -5.67 -2.59
N TYR A 133 -4.87 -6.46 -2.59
CA TYR A 133 -5.88 -6.43 -1.54
C TYR A 133 -5.29 -6.78 -0.16
N ILE A 134 -4.46 -7.81 -0.08
CA ILE A 134 -3.82 -8.24 1.18
C ILE A 134 -2.96 -7.10 1.76
N PHE A 135 -2.11 -6.47 0.96
CA PHE A 135 -1.28 -5.37 1.45
C PHE A 135 -2.12 -4.15 1.84
N PHE A 136 -3.14 -3.84 1.06
CA PHE A 136 -4.05 -2.74 1.34
C PHE A 136 -4.78 -2.94 2.69
N GLU A 137 -5.34 -4.12 2.93
CA GLU A 137 -5.99 -4.45 4.20
C GLU A 137 -5.02 -4.48 5.38
N SER A 138 -3.77 -4.88 5.17
CA SER A 138 -2.76 -4.94 6.21
C SER A 138 -2.35 -3.56 6.76
N VAL A 139 -2.58 -2.48 6.03
CA VAL A 139 -2.36 -1.10 6.50
C VAL A 139 -3.35 -0.72 7.60
N LEU A 140 -4.60 -1.19 7.54
CA LEU A 140 -5.69 -0.78 8.43
C LEU A 140 -5.45 -1.14 9.91
N PRO A 141 -5.06 -2.37 10.28
CA PRO A 141 -4.77 -2.73 11.67
C PRO A 141 -3.68 -1.86 12.29
N ILE A 142 -2.64 -1.54 11.51
CA ILE A 142 -1.52 -0.72 12.00
C ILE A 142 -2.00 0.71 12.24
N LEU A 143 -2.76 1.30 11.30
CA LEU A 143 -3.36 2.62 11.47
C LEU A 143 -4.30 2.67 12.67
N PHE A 144 -5.14 1.64 12.86
CA PHE A 144 -6.01 1.53 14.03
C PHE A 144 -5.22 1.63 15.32
N ILE A 145 -4.15 0.85 15.47
CA ILE A 145 -3.33 0.83 16.68
C ILE A 145 -2.62 2.19 16.87
N VAL A 146 -2.10 2.79 15.81
CA VAL A 146 -1.45 4.12 15.86
C VAL A 146 -2.44 5.18 16.35
N ILE A 147 -3.68 5.20 15.86
CA ILE A 147 -4.71 6.16 16.28
C ILE A 147 -5.09 5.92 17.75
N VAL A 148 -5.23 4.68 18.19
CA VAL A 148 -5.56 4.34 19.58
C VAL A 148 -4.48 4.80 20.54
N ILE A 149 -3.19 4.60 20.21
CA ILE A 149 -2.07 4.91 21.10
C ILE A 149 -1.75 6.41 21.10
N PHE A 150 -1.66 7.03 19.91
CA PHE A 150 -1.17 8.39 19.74
C PHE A 150 -2.27 9.44 19.51
N GLY A 151 -3.51 9.02 19.32
CA GLY A 151 -4.64 9.92 19.11
C GLY A 151 -4.94 10.80 20.34
N HIS A 152 -5.43 12.01 20.10
CA HIS A 152 -5.81 12.97 21.13
C HIS A 152 -7.32 12.85 21.44
N GLY A 153 -7.68 13.08 22.70
CA GLY A 153 -9.08 13.09 23.16
C GLY A 153 -9.55 11.79 23.80
N ASN A 154 -10.68 11.87 24.49
CA ASN A 154 -11.27 10.75 25.23
C ASN A 154 -11.92 9.72 24.28
N ASP A 155 -12.39 10.16 23.11
CA ASP A 155 -13.11 9.32 22.15
C ASP A 155 -12.20 8.68 21.08
N ARG A 156 -10.87 8.74 21.26
CA ARG A 156 -9.89 8.22 20.29
C ARG A 156 -10.11 6.75 19.92
N PHE A 157 -10.45 5.92 20.90
CA PHE A 157 -10.73 4.49 20.68
C PHE A 157 -11.99 4.32 19.81
N ARG A 158 -13.06 5.04 20.14
CA ARG A 158 -14.32 4.99 19.37
C ARG A 158 -14.12 5.46 17.93
N SER A 159 -13.38 6.55 17.75
CA SER A 159 -13.05 7.07 16.41
C SER A 159 -12.20 6.11 15.60
N ALA A 160 -11.17 5.49 16.22
CA ALA A 160 -10.34 4.49 15.57
C ALA A 160 -11.16 3.25 15.17
N PHE A 161 -12.05 2.79 16.06
CA PHE A 161 -12.89 1.62 15.80
C PHE A 161 -13.90 1.89 14.68
N LEU A 162 -14.54 3.05 14.66
CA LEU A 162 -15.44 3.44 13.58
C LEU A 162 -14.69 3.55 12.25
N PHE A 163 -13.51 4.18 12.25
CA PHE A 163 -12.65 4.25 11.06
C PHE A 163 -12.33 2.85 10.51
N PHE A 164 -11.89 1.93 11.39
CA PHE A 164 -11.57 0.56 11.02
C PHE A 164 -12.81 -0.18 10.46
N LEU A 165 -13.97 -0.09 11.12
CA LEU A 165 -15.20 -0.73 10.65
C LEU A 165 -15.68 -0.21 9.29
N TYR A 166 -15.67 1.12 9.09
CA TYR A 166 -16.12 1.70 7.82
C TYR A 166 -15.19 1.32 6.66
N THR A 167 -13.88 1.36 6.87
CA THR A 167 -12.92 0.99 5.84
C THR A 167 -13.02 -0.50 5.49
N LEU A 168 -13.12 -1.37 6.50
CA LEU A 168 -13.28 -2.81 6.31
C LEU A 168 -14.62 -3.14 5.61
N ALA A 169 -15.72 -2.51 6.01
CA ALA A 169 -17.02 -2.68 5.34
C ALA A 169 -16.99 -2.24 3.87
N GLY A 170 -16.17 -1.23 3.53
CA GLY A 170 -15.98 -0.78 2.15
C GLY A 170 -15.10 -1.69 1.31
N SER A 171 -14.12 -2.36 1.91
CA SER A 171 -13.18 -3.24 1.19
C SER A 171 -13.71 -4.66 0.99
N LEU A 172 -14.63 -5.15 1.83
CA LEU A 172 -15.25 -6.48 1.68
C LEU A 172 -15.91 -6.70 0.32
N PRO A 173 -16.71 -5.79 -0.26
CA PRO A 173 -17.25 -5.93 -1.60
C PRO A 173 -16.16 -6.08 -2.67
N MET A 174 -15.01 -5.42 -2.49
CA MET A 174 -13.87 -5.56 -3.40
C MET A 174 -13.27 -6.97 -3.33
N LEU A 175 -13.16 -7.57 -2.14
CA LEU A 175 -12.73 -8.96 -1.99
C LEU A 175 -13.67 -9.91 -2.72
N LEU A 176 -14.99 -9.74 -2.57
CA LEU A 176 -15.96 -10.56 -3.28
C LEU A 176 -15.78 -10.49 -4.80
N CYS A 177 -15.48 -9.30 -5.33
CA CYS A 177 -15.17 -9.13 -6.75
C CYS A 177 -13.91 -9.85 -7.18
N ILE A 178 -12.85 -9.78 -6.37
CA ILE A 178 -11.61 -10.51 -6.65
C ILE A 178 -11.87 -12.01 -6.72
N LEU A 179 -12.64 -12.56 -5.79
CA LEU A 179 -13.02 -13.97 -5.79
C LEU A 179 -13.89 -14.37 -7.00
N LEU A 180 -14.81 -13.49 -7.42
CA LEU A 180 -15.58 -13.71 -8.64
C LEU A 180 -14.69 -13.71 -9.88
N ILE A 181 -13.77 -12.75 -10.01
CA ILE A 181 -12.79 -12.71 -11.11
C ILE A 181 -11.96 -14.00 -11.13
N TYR A 182 -11.47 -14.43 -9.98
CA TYR A 182 -10.73 -15.68 -9.86
C TYR A 182 -11.56 -16.91 -10.29
N SER A 183 -12.84 -16.96 -9.92
CA SER A 183 -13.72 -18.07 -10.33
C SER A 183 -13.98 -18.13 -11.85
N TYR A 184 -13.95 -16.98 -12.55
CA TYR A 184 -14.15 -16.94 -14.00
C TYR A 184 -12.87 -17.18 -14.81
N ILE A 185 -11.73 -16.67 -14.35
CA ILE A 185 -10.48 -16.63 -15.10
C ILE A 185 -9.48 -17.68 -14.60
N GLY A 186 -9.57 -18.09 -13.32
CA GLY A 186 -8.62 -18.99 -12.67
C GLY A 186 -7.32 -18.34 -12.23
N SER A 187 -7.19 -17.01 -12.40
CA SER A 187 -6.01 -16.23 -12.00
C SER A 187 -6.41 -14.83 -11.55
N THR A 188 -5.59 -14.24 -10.67
CA THR A 188 -5.73 -12.86 -10.17
C THR A 188 -4.70 -11.90 -10.75
N ASP A 189 -3.84 -12.34 -11.67
CA ASP A 189 -2.83 -11.55 -12.33
C ASP A 189 -3.46 -10.49 -13.26
N PHE A 190 -3.05 -9.22 -13.10
CA PHE A 190 -3.56 -8.11 -13.91
C PHE A 190 -3.33 -8.30 -15.41
N GLN A 191 -2.20 -8.90 -15.82
CA GLN A 191 -1.91 -9.14 -17.23
C GLN A 191 -2.87 -10.15 -17.83
N LEU A 192 -3.11 -11.26 -17.13
CA LEU A 192 -4.05 -12.28 -17.57
C LEU A 192 -5.49 -11.77 -17.60
N ILE A 193 -5.91 -11.02 -16.56
CA ILE A 193 -7.25 -10.40 -16.51
C ILE A 193 -7.46 -9.46 -17.70
N SER A 194 -6.41 -8.76 -18.16
CA SER A 194 -6.51 -7.84 -19.29
C SER A 194 -6.79 -8.52 -20.62
N LEU A 195 -6.42 -9.78 -20.78
CA LEU A 195 -6.61 -10.56 -21.99
C LEU A 195 -8.01 -11.21 -22.09
N TYR A 196 -8.68 -11.42 -20.95
CA TYR A 196 -9.98 -12.08 -20.92
C TYR A 196 -11.14 -11.10 -21.18
N GLU A 197 -12.11 -11.54 -21.99
CA GLU A 197 -13.37 -10.83 -22.19
C GLU A 197 -14.40 -11.31 -21.15
N ILE A 198 -14.72 -10.46 -20.19
CA ILE A 198 -15.74 -10.71 -19.18
C ILE A 198 -17.11 -10.36 -19.75
N SER A 199 -18.14 -11.19 -19.50
CA SER A 199 -19.52 -10.96 -19.95
C SER A 199 -20.07 -9.61 -19.42
N LEU A 200 -20.93 -8.96 -20.19
CA LEU A 200 -21.50 -7.64 -19.84
C LEU A 200 -22.23 -7.64 -18.49
N ASP A 201 -22.91 -8.72 -18.14
CA ASP A 201 -23.64 -8.80 -16.87
C ASP A 201 -22.70 -8.95 -15.68
N SER A 202 -21.62 -9.73 -15.81
CA SER A 202 -20.57 -9.81 -14.79
C SER A 202 -19.83 -8.47 -14.63
N GLN A 203 -19.60 -7.75 -15.75
CA GLN A 203 -19.01 -6.40 -15.69
C GLN A 203 -19.87 -5.42 -14.89
N LYS A 204 -21.21 -5.47 -15.01
CA LYS A 204 -22.11 -4.62 -14.22
C LYS A 204 -22.00 -4.90 -12.72
N ILE A 205 -21.94 -6.17 -12.31
CA ILE A 205 -21.76 -6.56 -10.91
C ILE A 205 -20.42 -6.06 -10.36
N LEU A 206 -19.35 -6.27 -11.11
CA LEU A 206 -18.02 -5.77 -10.76
C LEU A 206 -17.98 -4.25 -10.65
N TRP A 207 -18.64 -3.56 -11.58
CA TRP A 207 -18.72 -2.10 -11.56
C TRP A 207 -19.52 -1.57 -10.37
N LEU A 208 -20.57 -2.26 -9.94
CA LEU A 208 -21.41 -1.84 -8.81
C LEU A 208 -20.70 -2.01 -7.46
N SER A 209 -19.87 -3.01 -7.30
CA SER A 209 -19.15 -3.28 -6.05
C SER A 209 -17.93 -2.37 -5.84
N LEU A 210 -17.29 -1.89 -6.91
CA LEU A 210 -16.18 -0.94 -6.84
C LEU A 210 -16.56 0.41 -6.21
N PRO A 211 -17.70 1.08 -6.56
CA PRO A 211 -18.09 2.31 -5.90
C PRO A 211 -18.62 2.12 -4.47
N PHE A 212 -19.11 0.94 -4.07
CA PHE A 212 -19.40 0.68 -2.66
C PHE A 212 -18.14 0.73 -1.81
N SER A 213 -17.02 0.23 -2.31
CA SER A 213 -15.72 0.44 -1.68
C SER A 213 -15.31 1.92 -1.70
N LYS A 214 -15.69 2.66 -2.74
CA LYS A 214 -15.37 4.09 -2.92
C LYS A 214 -16.09 5.01 -1.93
N VAL A 215 -17.35 4.78 -1.65
CA VAL A 215 -18.14 5.59 -0.70
C VAL A 215 -17.59 5.49 0.73
N CYS A 216 -16.98 4.36 1.09
CA CYS A 216 -16.35 4.19 2.41
C CYS A 216 -14.91 4.68 2.48
N ILE A 217 -14.21 4.81 1.33
CA ILE A 217 -12.77 5.11 1.23
C ILE A 217 -12.51 6.57 0.81
N ASP A 218 -13.54 7.35 0.50
CA ASP A 218 -13.43 8.71 -0.07
C ASP A 218 -12.61 9.73 0.76
N GLN A 219 -12.17 9.35 1.94
CA GLN A 219 -11.28 10.20 2.74
C GLN A 219 -9.77 9.90 2.58
N GLN A 220 -9.35 8.77 2.01
CA GLN A 220 -7.91 8.46 1.99
C GLN A 220 -7.31 7.93 0.67
N ASN A 221 -8.09 7.40 -0.31
CA ASN A 221 -7.49 6.77 -1.48
C ASN A 221 -8.31 6.90 -2.78
N LEU A 222 -8.36 8.08 -3.35
CA LEU A 222 -8.86 8.34 -4.72
C LEU A 222 -8.15 7.49 -5.82
N ASN A 223 -7.02 6.89 -5.51
CA ASN A 223 -6.09 6.38 -6.50
C ASN A 223 -6.25 4.90 -6.85
N TYR A 224 -6.67 4.05 -5.91
CA TYR A 224 -6.79 2.60 -6.18
C TYR A 224 -8.01 2.27 -7.04
N ASN A 225 -9.13 2.93 -6.76
CA ASN A 225 -10.33 2.80 -7.58
C ASN A 225 -10.13 3.39 -8.98
N PHE A 226 -9.24 4.39 -9.12
CA PHE A 226 -8.94 4.99 -10.41
C PHE A 226 -8.19 4.00 -11.33
N ARG A 227 -7.28 3.19 -10.81
CA ARG A 227 -6.59 2.15 -11.59
C ARG A 227 -7.55 1.09 -12.12
N LEU A 228 -8.41 0.55 -11.25
CA LEU A 228 -9.44 -0.42 -11.64
C LEU A 228 -10.48 0.21 -12.56
N LEU A 229 -10.86 1.45 -12.32
CA LEU A 229 -11.83 2.19 -13.14
C LEU A 229 -11.24 2.57 -14.50
N VAL A 230 -9.99 3.01 -14.58
CA VAL A 230 -9.26 3.26 -15.83
C VAL A 230 -9.08 1.96 -16.62
N PHE A 231 -8.78 0.86 -15.94
CA PHE A 231 -8.66 -0.45 -16.56
C PHE A 231 -9.98 -0.91 -17.18
N ILE A 232 -11.11 -0.78 -16.46
CA ILE A 232 -12.46 -1.15 -16.95
C ILE A 232 -12.93 -0.19 -18.06
N LEU A 233 -12.66 1.12 -17.94
CA LEU A 233 -13.06 2.12 -18.94
C LEU A 233 -12.21 2.08 -20.20
N ASN A 234 -10.93 1.73 -20.13
CA ASN A 234 -10.06 1.65 -21.30
C ASN A 234 -10.43 0.46 -22.19
N LYS A 235 -11.01 -0.60 -21.61
CA LYS A 235 -11.53 -1.74 -22.39
C LYS A 235 -12.79 -1.41 -23.18
N ASN A 236 -13.58 -0.41 -22.75
CA ASN A 236 -14.76 0.07 -23.50
C ASN A 236 -14.42 1.03 -24.66
N LYS A 237 -13.18 1.52 -24.77
CA LYS A 237 -12.73 2.39 -25.90
C LYS A 237 -12.13 1.62 -27.07
N GLN A 238 -11.91 0.33 -26.94
CA GLN A 238 -11.37 -0.53 -28.02
C GLN A 238 -12.46 -1.32 -28.77
N LYS A 239 -13.72 -1.04 -28.54
CA LYS A 239 -14.84 -1.35 -29.43
C LYS A 239 -15.36 -0.05 -30.03
#